data_9678c9c1cbb75b0e6eeca55d9b83bd6d
#
_entry.id   9678c9c1cbb75b0e6eeca55d9b83bd6d
#
_cell.length_a   1.000
_cell.length_b   1.000
_cell.length_c   1.000
_cell.angle_alpha   90.00
_cell.angle_beta   90.00
_cell.angle_gamma   90.00
#
_symmetry.space_group_name_H-M   'P 1'
#
loop_
_entity.id
_entity.type
_entity.pdbx_description
1 polymer ?
#
loop_
_entity_poly.entity_id
_entity_poly.type
_entity_poly.pdbx_seq_one_letter_code
_entity_poly.pdbx_strand_id
1 'polypeptide(L)'
;MRRGWRGGLGLSLTLLCLILVCILVIDRPLALLMHRLFHHSPWFLGLAAIGQIPLSFAAPGLVVAAIAGWWGWRPRGRGWTWIAVALAVTIAITLKDLLKQAFGRTWPETWTHHNPSLIHDGVYGFWPFHGGEGWSSFPSGHTTAIAAVAGVLWWRLPHLRWLWALLVGLTAFGLVAGTVHFLGDVLAGGLLGFLTGRATLALPFPTEDRPAR
;
A
#
# COMPACT_ATOMS: atom_id res chain seq x y z
N MET A 1 13.12 -7.87 -23.95
CA MET A 1 12.35 -8.26 -22.74
C MET A 1 13.21 -8.68 -21.54
N ARG A 2 14.30 -9.45 -21.68
CA ARG A 2 15.09 -9.97 -20.53
C ARG A 2 15.85 -8.92 -19.67
N ARG A 3 16.26 -7.78 -20.21
CA ARG A 3 17.01 -6.73 -19.44
C ARG A 3 16.14 -6.00 -18.40
N GLY A 4 14.85 -5.81 -18.64
CA GLY A 4 13.96 -5.12 -17.69
C GLY A 4 13.65 -5.93 -16.42
N TRP A 5 13.66 -7.26 -16.49
CA TRP A 5 13.38 -8.12 -15.34
C TRP A 5 14.54 -8.19 -14.34
N ARG A 6 15.79 -8.19 -14.84
CA ARG A 6 16.97 -8.19 -13.95
C ARG A 6 17.09 -6.91 -13.13
N GLY A 7 16.80 -5.75 -13.73
CA GLY A 7 16.77 -4.48 -12.99
C GLY A 7 15.65 -4.42 -11.94
N GLY A 8 14.47 -4.96 -12.28
CA GLY A 8 13.35 -5.02 -11.33
C GLY A 8 13.62 -5.95 -10.14
N LEU A 9 14.23 -7.11 -10.37
CA LEU A 9 14.59 -8.04 -9.30
C LEU A 9 15.63 -7.42 -8.35
N GLY A 10 16.68 -6.80 -8.90
CA GLY A 10 17.70 -6.13 -8.10
C GLY A 10 17.11 -5.04 -7.20
N LEU A 11 16.25 -4.19 -7.76
CA LEU A 11 15.58 -3.14 -7.00
C LEU A 11 14.69 -3.72 -5.89
N SER A 12 13.93 -4.78 -6.19
CA SER A 12 13.08 -5.44 -5.17
C SER A 12 13.91 -6.04 -4.04
N LEU A 13 15.03 -6.68 -4.34
CA LEU A 13 15.95 -7.22 -3.32
C LEU A 13 16.56 -6.09 -2.47
N THR A 14 17.00 -4.99 -3.09
CA THR A 14 17.49 -3.81 -2.35
C THR A 14 16.44 -3.24 -1.41
N LEU A 15 15.19 -3.13 -1.86
CA LEU A 15 14.08 -2.67 -1.01
C LEU A 15 13.77 -3.64 0.13
N LEU A 16 13.83 -4.95 -0.10
CA LEU A 16 13.67 -5.95 0.97
C LEU A 16 14.79 -5.86 2.02
N CYS A 17 16.04 -5.68 1.59
CA CYS A 17 17.14 -5.42 2.52
C CYS A 17 16.94 -4.13 3.31
N LEU A 18 16.48 -3.06 2.65
CA LEU A 18 16.18 -1.79 3.31
C LEU A 18 15.05 -1.93 4.34
N ILE A 19 13.99 -2.66 4.01
CA ILE A 19 12.88 -2.97 4.94
C ILE A 19 13.43 -3.71 6.17
N LEU A 20 14.29 -4.68 5.98
CA LEU A 20 14.91 -5.42 7.09
C LEU A 20 15.77 -4.50 7.96
N VAL A 21 16.59 -3.64 7.36
CA VAL A 21 17.37 -2.62 8.10
C VAL A 21 16.45 -1.68 8.88
N CYS A 22 15.35 -1.22 8.27
CA CYS A 22 14.37 -0.40 8.98
C CYS A 22 13.81 -1.12 10.20
N ILE A 23 13.37 -2.36 10.06
CA ILE A 23 12.82 -3.17 11.15
C ILE A 23 13.83 -3.37 12.29
N LEU A 24 15.08 -3.66 11.95
CA LEU A 24 16.10 -4.01 12.96
C LEU A 24 16.70 -2.78 13.65
N VAL A 25 16.81 -1.64 12.94
CA VAL A 25 17.64 -0.51 13.41
C VAL A 25 16.88 0.81 13.45
N ILE A 26 16.07 1.12 12.42
CA ILE A 26 15.55 2.48 12.21
C ILE A 26 14.17 2.69 12.86
N ASP A 27 13.30 1.71 12.80
CA ASP A 27 11.87 1.87 13.15
C ASP A 27 11.66 2.36 14.59
N ARG A 28 12.37 1.80 15.56
CA ARG A 28 12.24 2.20 16.97
C ARG A 28 12.68 3.63 17.23
N PRO A 29 13.93 4.03 16.93
CA PRO A 29 14.37 5.39 17.17
C PRO A 29 13.60 6.43 16.36
N LEU A 30 13.22 6.10 15.12
CA LEU A 30 12.44 6.99 14.27
C LEU A 30 11.02 7.21 14.82
N ALA A 31 10.33 6.15 15.24
CA ALA A 31 8.99 6.28 15.84
C ALA A 31 9.01 7.15 17.10
N LEU A 32 9.99 6.94 17.98
CA LEU A 32 10.16 7.76 19.19
C LEU A 32 10.50 9.23 18.85
N LEU A 33 11.31 9.46 17.81
CA LEU A 33 11.62 10.81 17.34
C LEU A 33 10.37 11.51 16.77
N MET A 34 9.62 10.82 15.90
CA MET A 34 8.40 11.36 15.29
C MET A 34 7.36 11.69 16.35
N HIS A 35 7.19 10.82 17.34
CA HIS A 35 6.30 11.08 18.46
C HIS A 35 6.71 12.36 19.23
N ARG A 36 8.00 12.53 19.53
CA ARG A 36 8.50 13.74 20.24
C ARG A 36 8.30 15.02 19.44
N LEU A 37 8.50 14.97 18.12
CA LEU A 37 8.45 16.15 17.26
C LEU A 37 7.03 16.55 16.87
N PHE A 38 6.14 15.57 16.64
CA PHE A 38 4.88 15.78 15.93
C PHE A 38 3.66 15.23 16.67
N HIS A 39 3.81 14.91 17.93
CA HIS A 39 2.78 14.29 18.78
C HIS A 39 1.35 14.75 18.43
N HIS A 40 0.53 13.80 17.93
CA HIS A 40 -0.89 13.99 17.59
C HIS A 40 -1.24 15.13 16.62
N SER A 41 -0.32 15.55 15.77
CA SER A 41 -0.63 16.58 14.77
C SER A 41 -1.64 16.06 13.73
N PRO A 42 -2.84 16.66 13.62
CA PRO A 42 -3.89 16.20 12.69
C PRO A 42 -3.51 16.33 11.22
N TRP A 43 -2.53 17.18 10.89
CA TRP A 43 -2.04 17.35 9.52
C TRP A 43 -1.46 16.06 8.95
N PHE A 44 -0.73 15.29 9.74
CA PHE A 44 -0.13 14.04 9.28
C PHE A 44 -1.18 12.95 9.08
N LEU A 45 -2.22 12.91 9.91
CA LEU A 45 -3.37 12.03 9.71
C LEU A 45 -4.11 12.38 8.41
N GLY A 46 -4.22 13.68 8.08
CA GLY A 46 -4.76 14.14 6.80
C GLY A 46 -3.95 13.64 5.60
N LEU A 47 -2.61 13.67 5.68
CA LEU A 47 -1.76 13.11 4.63
C LEU A 47 -1.89 11.58 4.52
N ALA A 48 -1.97 10.88 5.64
CA ALA A 48 -2.19 9.44 5.68
C ALA A 48 -3.53 9.05 5.03
N ALA A 49 -4.57 9.88 5.18
CA ALA A 49 -5.91 9.66 4.63
C ALA A 49 -5.94 9.61 3.08
N ILE A 50 -4.92 10.13 2.38
CA ILE A 50 -4.79 9.98 0.91
C ILE A 50 -4.83 8.50 0.53
N GLY A 51 -4.17 7.63 1.30
CA GLY A 51 -4.18 6.18 1.08
C GLY A 51 -5.52 5.51 1.40
N GLN A 52 -6.40 6.15 2.17
CA GLN A 52 -7.73 5.64 2.50
C GLN A 52 -8.68 5.67 1.30
N ILE A 53 -8.51 6.64 0.39
CA ILE A 53 -9.39 6.80 -0.78
C ILE A 53 -9.47 5.52 -1.62
N PRO A 54 -8.34 4.96 -2.14
CA PRO A 54 -8.42 3.73 -2.91
C PRO A 54 -8.89 2.52 -2.10
N LEU A 55 -8.63 2.48 -0.78
CA LEU A 55 -9.16 1.43 0.11
C LEU A 55 -10.68 1.42 0.12
N SER A 56 -11.31 2.59 0.21
CA SER A 56 -12.76 2.72 0.34
C SER A 56 -13.51 2.43 -0.96
N PHE A 57 -12.90 2.70 -2.13
CA PHE A 57 -13.62 2.69 -3.40
C PHE A 57 -13.25 1.54 -4.35
N ALA A 58 -12.15 0.82 -4.13
CA ALA A 58 -11.72 -0.21 -5.08
C ALA A 58 -12.70 -1.39 -5.18
N ALA A 59 -13.02 -2.04 -4.08
CA ALA A 59 -13.93 -3.18 -4.08
C ALA A 59 -15.37 -2.80 -4.47
N PRO A 60 -16.00 -1.73 -3.91
CA PRO A 60 -17.29 -1.24 -4.38
C PRO A 60 -17.31 -0.91 -5.87
N GLY A 61 -16.24 -0.29 -6.38
CA GLY A 61 -16.12 0.03 -7.81
C GLY A 61 -16.11 -1.21 -8.71
N LEU A 62 -15.46 -2.30 -8.28
CA LEU A 62 -15.49 -3.58 -9.00
C LEU A 62 -16.91 -4.20 -9.00
N VAL A 63 -17.59 -4.14 -7.87
CA VAL A 63 -18.97 -4.65 -7.77
C VAL A 63 -19.88 -3.88 -8.72
N VAL A 64 -19.82 -2.55 -8.71
CA VAL A 64 -20.59 -1.70 -9.64
C VAL A 64 -20.24 -2.01 -11.10
N ALA A 65 -18.97 -2.17 -11.42
CA ALA A 65 -18.53 -2.53 -12.79
C ALA A 65 -19.03 -3.91 -13.21
N ALA A 66 -19.05 -4.89 -12.30
CA ALA A 66 -19.57 -6.23 -12.57
C ALA A 66 -21.09 -6.21 -12.82
N ILE A 67 -21.85 -5.51 -11.97
CA ILE A 67 -23.30 -5.32 -12.15
C ILE A 67 -23.60 -4.62 -13.47
N ALA A 68 -22.92 -3.52 -13.78
CA ALA A 68 -23.08 -2.80 -15.03
C ALA A 68 -22.75 -3.69 -16.25
N GLY A 69 -21.70 -4.54 -16.12
CA GLY A 69 -21.33 -5.53 -17.12
C GLY A 69 -22.40 -6.60 -17.36
N TRP A 70 -23.10 -7.01 -16.30
CA TRP A 70 -24.24 -7.92 -16.39
C TRP A 70 -25.38 -7.30 -17.23
N TRP A 71 -25.58 -5.99 -17.10
CA TRP A 71 -26.59 -5.22 -17.86
C TRP A 71 -26.08 -4.78 -19.24
N GLY A 72 -24.98 -5.36 -19.71
CA GLY A 72 -24.46 -5.12 -21.07
C GLY A 72 -23.46 -3.99 -21.20
N TRP A 73 -23.14 -3.27 -20.11
CA TRP A 73 -22.09 -2.27 -20.16
C TRP A 73 -20.72 -2.89 -20.45
N ARG A 74 -19.96 -2.26 -21.33
CA ARG A 74 -18.59 -2.69 -21.64
C ARG A 74 -17.66 -1.50 -21.48
N PRO A 75 -16.62 -1.62 -20.63
CA PRO A 75 -15.61 -0.58 -20.50
C PRO A 75 -14.96 -0.29 -21.85
N ARG A 76 -14.69 0.99 -22.12
CA ARG A 76 -13.95 1.44 -23.31
C ARG A 76 -12.80 2.31 -22.89
N GLY A 77 -11.69 2.28 -23.64
CA GLY A 77 -10.54 3.12 -23.41
C GLY A 77 -10.08 3.12 -21.96
N ARG A 78 -10.07 4.31 -21.33
CA ARG A 78 -9.63 4.48 -19.94
C ARG A 78 -10.47 3.72 -18.91
N GLY A 79 -11.66 3.26 -19.23
CA GLY A 79 -12.50 2.45 -18.34
C GLY A 79 -11.76 1.16 -17.89
N TRP A 80 -11.03 0.51 -18.79
CA TRP A 80 -10.22 -0.66 -18.45
C TRP A 80 -9.06 -0.34 -17.51
N THR A 81 -8.48 0.85 -17.61
CA THR A 81 -7.43 1.31 -16.68
C THR A 81 -7.97 1.41 -15.25
N TRP A 82 -9.18 1.96 -15.07
CA TRP A 82 -9.78 2.07 -13.74
C TRP A 82 -10.19 0.72 -13.16
N ILE A 83 -10.64 -0.22 -14.00
CA ILE A 83 -10.89 -1.61 -13.56
C ILE A 83 -9.58 -2.27 -13.13
N ALA A 84 -8.50 -2.08 -13.89
CA ALA A 84 -7.19 -2.61 -13.52
C ALA A 84 -6.69 -2.01 -12.19
N VAL A 85 -6.90 -0.72 -11.95
CA VAL A 85 -6.60 -0.05 -10.68
C VAL A 85 -7.40 -0.68 -9.53
N ALA A 86 -8.71 -0.78 -9.68
CA ALA A 86 -9.58 -1.32 -8.63
C ALA A 86 -9.23 -2.79 -8.32
N LEU A 87 -8.96 -3.60 -9.35
CA LEU A 87 -8.53 -4.98 -9.19
C LEU A 87 -7.16 -5.07 -8.49
N ALA A 88 -6.20 -4.25 -8.90
CA ALA A 88 -4.88 -4.20 -8.28
C ALA A 88 -4.94 -3.86 -6.79
N VAL A 89 -5.73 -2.85 -6.43
CA VAL A 89 -5.94 -2.46 -5.02
C VAL A 89 -6.60 -3.60 -4.25
N THR A 90 -7.67 -4.19 -4.77
CA THR A 90 -8.38 -5.29 -4.11
C THR A 90 -7.45 -6.49 -3.86
N ILE A 91 -6.68 -6.92 -4.86
CA ILE A 91 -5.70 -8.01 -4.70
C ILE A 91 -4.62 -7.62 -3.69
N ALA A 92 -4.06 -6.42 -3.79
CA ALA A 92 -2.99 -5.96 -2.90
C ALA A 92 -3.46 -5.92 -1.43
N ILE A 93 -4.70 -5.48 -1.19
CA ILE A 93 -5.28 -5.45 0.15
C ILE A 93 -5.53 -6.86 0.69
N THR A 94 -6.05 -7.77 -0.12
CA THR A 94 -6.20 -9.18 0.29
C THR A 94 -4.85 -9.80 0.66
N LEU A 95 -3.81 -9.59 -0.16
CA LEU A 95 -2.46 -10.07 0.15
C LEU A 95 -1.91 -9.43 1.43
N LYS A 96 -2.10 -8.12 1.61
CA LYS A 96 -1.72 -7.40 2.83
C LYS A 96 -2.40 -8.01 4.07
N ASP A 97 -3.69 -8.35 4.00
CA ASP A 97 -4.41 -8.93 5.16
C ASP A 97 -3.87 -10.31 5.53
N LEU A 98 -3.53 -11.13 4.55
CA LEU A 98 -2.84 -12.40 4.79
C LEU A 98 -1.46 -12.20 5.45
N LEU A 99 -0.69 -11.22 4.97
CA LEU A 99 0.62 -10.89 5.55
C LEU A 99 0.49 -10.32 6.97
N LYS A 100 -0.53 -9.52 7.26
CA LYS A 100 -0.80 -9.05 8.63
C LYS A 100 -0.98 -10.19 9.62
N GLN A 101 -1.76 -11.20 9.25
CA GLN A 101 -1.94 -12.39 10.06
C GLN A 101 -0.66 -13.21 10.19
N ALA A 102 0.09 -13.37 9.08
CA ALA A 102 1.32 -14.14 9.08
C ALA A 102 2.41 -13.51 9.95
N PHE A 103 2.53 -12.20 9.96
CA PHE A 103 3.60 -11.50 10.66
C PHE A 103 3.23 -11.05 12.08
N GLY A 104 2.02 -10.59 12.32
CA GLY A 104 1.55 -10.19 13.65
C GLY A 104 2.40 -9.08 14.29
N ARG A 105 2.53 -7.89 13.68
CA ARG A 105 3.39 -6.81 14.19
C ARG A 105 2.62 -5.84 15.08
N THR A 106 3.22 -5.42 16.20
CA THR A 106 2.71 -4.34 17.07
C THR A 106 2.82 -2.97 16.39
N TRP A 107 2.15 -1.98 16.97
CA TRP A 107 2.06 -0.62 16.44
C TRP A 107 3.10 0.32 17.05
N PRO A 108 3.43 1.46 16.38
CA PRO A 108 4.20 2.52 17.03
C PRO A 108 3.49 3.11 18.23
N GLU A 109 2.19 3.40 18.08
CA GLU A 109 1.34 4.03 19.08
C GLU A 109 0.02 3.25 19.28
N THR A 110 -0.68 3.53 20.40
CA THR A 110 -1.97 2.93 20.71
C THR A 110 -3.09 3.76 20.10
N TRP A 111 -3.82 3.19 19.12
CA TRP A 111 -4.88 3.87 18.38
C TRP A 111 -6.28 3.35 18.67
N THR A 112 -6.45 2.04 18.79
CA THR A 112 -7.76 1.38 18.95
C THR A 112 -7.69 0.24 19.94
N HIS A 113 -8.75 0.05 20.74
CA HIS A 113 -8.93 -1.11 21.61
C HIS A 113 -7.71 -1.51 22.46
N HIS A 114 -6.96 -0.51 22.94
CA HIS A 114 -5.74 -0.73 23.73
C HIS A 114 -4.70 -1.64 23.04
N ASN A 115 -4.52 -1.47 21.72
CA ASN A 115 -3.52 -2.24 20.97
C ASN A 115 -2.13 -2.06 21.58
N PRO A 116 -1.32 -3.14 21.67
CA PRO A 116 0.04 -3.04 22.18
C PRO A 116 0.91 -2.17 21.27
N SER A 117 1.71 -1.29 21.88
CA SER A 117 2.51 -0.30 21.15
C SER A 117 3.90 -0.12 21.71
N LEU A 118 4.80 0.43 20.86
CA LEU A 118 6.14 0.80 21.29
C LEU A 118 6.11 1.98 22.26
N ILE A 119 5.31 3.01 21.98
CA ILE A 119 5.35 4.29 22.71
C ILE A 119 4.68 4.16 24.07
N HIS A 120 3.54 3.50 24.13
CA HIS A 120 2.76 3.40 25.37
C HIS A 120 3.20 2.24 26.25
N ASP A 121 3.43 1.07 25.63
CA ASP A 121 3.66 -0.18 26.37
C ASP A 121 5.11 -0.68 26.30
N GLY A 122 5.97 -0.03 25.51
CA GLY A 122 7.34 -0.46 25.25
C GLY A 122 7.45 -1.75 24.41
N VAL A 123 6.34 -2.18 23.80
CA VAL A 123 6.25 -3.45 23.06
C VAL A 123 6.58 -3.22 21.60
N TYR A 124 7.61 -3.91 21.11
CA TYR A 124 8.06 -3.85 19.72
C TYR A 124 8.49 -5.21 19.21
N GLY A 125 7.86 -5.72 18.18
CA GLY A 125 8.22 -7.01 17.60
C GLY A 125 7.16 -7.59 16.67
N PHE A 126 7.40 -8.84 16.31
CA PHE A 126 6.52 -9.67 15.50
C PHE A 126 6.07 -10.88 16.30
N TRP A 127 4.79 -11.20 16.21
CA TRP A 127 4.15 -12.37 16.81
C TRP A 127 3.41 -13.13 15.70
N PRO A 128 4.13 -13.98 14.95
CA PRO A 128 3.56 -14.68 13.81
C PRO A 128 2.28 -15.44 14.17
N PHE A 129 1.27 -15.30 13.31
CA PHE A 129 -0.04 -15.93 13.43
C PHE A 129 -0.86 -15.54 14.67
N HIS A 130 -0.48 -14.48 15.37
CA HIS A 130 -1.22 -14.01 16.53
C HIS A 130 -2.63 -13.52 16.14
N GLY A 131 -2.76 -12.83 15.02
CA GLY A 131 -4.03 -12.26 14.55
C GLY A 131 -4.54 -11.08 15.39
N GLY A 132 -5.65 -10.48 14.94
CA GLY A 132 -6.30 -9.35 15.59
C GLY A 132 -5.71 -7.98 15.25
N GLU A 133 -6.50 -6.91 15.48
CA GLU A 133 -6.14 -5.54 15.11
C GLU A 133 -4.89 -5.03 15.82
N GLY A 134 -4.68 -5.41 17.07
CA GLY A 134 -3.53 -5.02 17.87
C GLY A 134 -2.18 -5.49 17.32
N TRP A 135 -2.18 -6.47 16.44
CA TRP A 135 -0.99 -7.10 15.86
C TRP A 135 -0.93 -6.92 14.34
N SER A 136 -1.60 -5.89 13.83
CA SER A 136 -1.84 -5.70 12.39
C SER A 136 -1.10 -4.51 11.79
N SER A 137 0.06 -4.10 12.34
CA SER A 137 0.81 -2.96 11.80
C SER A 137 1.48 -3.27 10.46
N PHE A 138 2.06 -4.46 10.28
CA PHE A 138 2.84 -4.81 9.10
C PHE A 138 2.09 -5.73 8.13
N PRO A 139 2.11 -5.43 6.83
CA PRO A 139 2.52 -4.19 6.19
C PRO A 139 1.43 -3.11 6.22
N SER A 140 1.78 -1.83 5.95
CA SER A 140 0.84 -0.70 5.95
C SER A 140 -0.23 -0.83 4.86
N GLY A 141 -1.51 -0.75 5.26
CA GLY A 141 -2.64 -0.85 4.33
C GLY A 141 -2.80 0.38 3.43
N HIS A 142 -2.70 1.57 4.00
CA HIS A 142 -2.81 2.83 3.24
C HIS A 142 -1.74 2.93 2.15
N THR A 143 -0.49 2.62 2.50
CA THR A 143 0.61 2.66 1.54
C THR A 143 0.46 1.56 0.49
N THR A 144 0.00 0.35 0.88
CA THR A 144 -0.29 -0.73 -0.07
C THR A 144 -1.32 -0.30 -1.11
N ALA A 145 -2.42 0.33 -0.68
CA ALA A 145 -3.48 0.75 -1.58
C ALA A 145 -3.03 1.83 -2.56
N ILE A 146 -2.44 2.92 -2.07
CA ILE A 146 -1.99 4.01 -2.95
C ILE A 146 -0.83 3.58 -3.87
N ALA A 147 0.04 2.69 -3.39
CA ALA A 147 1.12 2.13 -4.21
C ALA A 147 0.58 1.15 -5.28
N ALA A 148 -0.52 0.42 -5.03
CA ALA A 148 -1.16 -0.40 -6.06
C ALA A 148 -1.76 0.47 -7.18
N VAL A 149 -2.39 1.60 -6.84
CA VAL A 149 -2.81 2.62 -7.81
C VAL A 149 -1.61 3.11 -8.61
N ALA A 150 -0.54 3.52 -7.92
CA ALA A 150 0.68 3.99 -8.55
C ALA A 150 1.29 2.94 -9.48
N GLY A 151 1.32 1.67 -9.09
CA GLY A 151 1.87 0.56 -9.87
C GLY A 151 1.16 0.35 -11.23
N VAL A 152 -0.15 0.59 -11.30
CA VAL A 152 -0.90 0.58 -12.56
C VAL A 152 -0.66 1.87 -13.34
N LEU A 153 -0.86 3.03 -12.71
CA LEU A 153 -0.88 4.32 -13.38
C LEU A 153 0.52 4.80 -13.82
N TRP A 154 1.59 4.31 -13.18
CA TRP A 154 2.97 4.54 -13.60
C TRP A 154 3.25 4.20 -15.06
N TRP A 155 2.58 3.16 -15.54
CA TRP A 155 2.72 2.65 -16.90
C TRP A 155 1.61 3.13 -17.84
N ARG A 156 0.42 3.36 -17.32
CA ARG A 156 -0.72 3.84 -18.11
C ARG A 156 -0.69 5.35 -18.35
N LEU A 157 -0.17 6.13 -17.39
CA LEU A 157 -0.08 7.59 -17.44
C LEU A 157 1.35 8.05 -17.10
N PRO A 158 2.34 7.78 -17.97
CA PRO A 158 3.76 7.97 -17.65
C PRO A 158 4.14 9.45 -17.43
N HIS A 159 3.42 10.41 -17.99
CA HIS A 159 3.61 11.84 -17.79
C HIS A 159 3.23 12.31 -16.37
N LEU A 160 2.49 11.51 -15.61
CA LEU A 160 2.09 11.78 -14.23
C LEU A 160 2.86 10.95 -13.19
N ARG A 161 3.99 10.34 -13.54
CA ARG A 161 4.78 9.51 -12.61
C ARG A 161 5.19 10.27 -11.35
N TRP A 162 5.54 11.54 -11.49
CA TRP A 162 5.87 12.39 -10.36
C TRP A 162 4.69 12.55 -9.37
N LEU A 163 3.45 12.63 -9.90
CA LEU A 163 2.25 12.75 -9.08
C LEU A 163 2.01 11.46 -8.28
N TRP A 164 2.16 10.29 -8.92
CA TRP A 164 2.00 9.01 -8.24
C TRP A 164 3.06 8.81 -7.16
N ALA A 165 4.31 9.16 -7.44
CA ALA A 165 5.38 9.14 -6.46
C ALA A 165 5.12 10.10 -5.30
N LEU A 166 4.62 11.31 -5.59
CA LEU A 166 4.26 12.31 -4.58
C LEU A 166 3.14 11.80 -3.66
N LEU A 167 2.06 11.25 -4.22
CA LEU A 167 0.94 10.76 -3.42
C LEU A 167 1.34 9.60 -2.50
N VAL A 168 2.14 8.66 -3.01
CA VAL A 168 2.72 7.58 -2.19
C VAL A 168 3.62 8.16 -1.10
N GLY A 169 4.49 9.11 -1.45
CA GLY A 169 5.41 9.76 -0.51
C GLY A 169 4.69 10.55 0.60
N LEU A 170 3.64 11.31 0.25
CA LEU A 170 2.84 12.06 1.23
C LEU A 170 2.10 11.11 2.18
N THR A 171 1.48 10.04 1.66
CA THR A 171 0.84 9.01 2.48
C THR A 171 1.86 8.36 3.42
N ALA A 172 3.02 7.96 2.89
CA ALA A 172 4.10 7.35 3.65
C ALA A 172 4.59 8.26 4.78
N PHE A 173 4.88 9.52 4.45
CA PHE A 173 5.32 10.53 5.41
C PHE A 173 4.26 10.78 6.49
N GLY A 174 2.99 10.95 6.10
CA GLY A 174 1.90 11.15 7.05
C GLY A 174 1.75 10.00 8.06
N LEU A 175 1.90 8.75 7.60
CA LEU A 175 1.81 7.56 8.45
C LEU A 175 2.97 7.45 9.44
N VAL A 176 4.19 7.78 9.00
CA VAL A 176 5.38 7.71 9.86
C VAL A 176 5.43 8.90 10.82
N ALA A 177 5.21 10.12 10.33
CA ALA A 177 5.22 11.33 11.13
C ALA A 177 4.05 11.38 12.12
N GLY A 178 2.89 10.82 11.75
CA GLY A 178 1.74 10.65 12.64
C GLY A 178 1.83 9.45 13.58
N THR A 179 2.97 8.74 13.62
CA THR A 179 3.19 7.54 14.44
C THR A 179 2.17 6.42 14.26
N VAL A 180 1.49 6.40 13.09
CA VAL A 180 0.51 5.36 12.74
C VAL A 180 1.18 4.06 12.34
N HIS A 181 2.28 4.15 11.58
CA HIS A 181 3.05 2.99 11.12
C HIS A 181 4.56 3.21 11.28
N PHE A 182 5.30 2.13 11.45
CA PHE A 182 6.76 2.16 11.32
C PHE A 182 7.19 2.37 9.87
N LEU A 183 8.41 2.89 9.67
CA LEU A 183 8.96 3.08 8.31
C LEU A 183 9.04 1.76 7.54
N GLY A 184 9.46 0.67 8.20
CA GLY A 184 9.48 -0.66 7.59
C GLY A 184 8.12 -1.13 7.10
N ASP A 185 7.01 -0.84 7.82
CA ASP A 185 5.64 -1.19 7.42
C ASP A 185 5.25 -0.46 6.14
N VAL A 186 5.59 0.81 6.07
CA VAL A 186 5.28 1.69 4.95
C VAL A 186 6.04 1.28 3.69
N LEU A 187 7.33 0.98 3.81
CA LEU A 187 8.14 0.50 2.69
C LEU A 187 7.66 -0.87 2.19
N ALA A 188 7.32 -1.78 3.11
CA ALA A 188 6.78 -3.09 2.76
C ALA A 188 5.42 -2.98 2.05
N GLY A 189 4.53 -2.13 2.55
CA GLY A 189 3.25 -1.84 1.90
C GLY A 189 3.43 -1.21 0.53
N GLY A 190 4.35 -0.26 0.39
CA GLY A 190 4.70 0.36 -0.88
C GLY A 190 5.20 -0.64 -1.92
N LEU A 191 6.13 -1.52 -1.53
CA LEU A 191 6.65 -2.57 -2.39
C LEU A 191 5.55 -3.55 -2.82
N LEU A 192 4.78 -4.06 -1.86
CA LEU A 192 3.67 -4.99 -2.11
C LEU A 192 2.66 -4.38 -3.09
N GLY A 193 2.18 -3.17 -2.81
CA GLY A 193 1.19 -2.49 -3.64
C GLY A 193 1.70 -2.24 -5.04
N PHE A 194 2.90 -1.65 -5.18
CA PHE A 194 3.47 -1.32 -6.48
C PHE A 194 3.70 -2.56 -7.36
N LEU A 195 4.23 -3.65 -6.77
CA LEU A 195 4.43 -4.91 -7.51
C LEU A 195 3.11 -5.54 -7.92
N THR A 196 2.09 -5.52 -7.05
CA THR A 196 0.74 -6.03 -7.38
C THR A 196 0.11 -5.21 -8.49
N GLY A 197 0.18 -3.86 -8.41
CA GLY A 197 -0.32 -2.98 -9.47
C GLY A 197 0.35 -3.24 -10.82
N ARG A 198 1.68 -3.40 -10.82
CA ARG A 198 2.41 -3.78 -12.03
C ARG A 198 2.03 -5.17 -12.55
N ALA A 199 1.90 -6.15 -11.67
CA ALA A 199 1.55 -7.52 -12.05
C ALA A 199 0.14 -7.59 -12.67
N THR A 200 -0.80 -6.81 -12.16
CA THR A 200 -2.17 -6.72 -12.71
C THR A 200 -2.17 -6.28 -14.17
N LEU A 201 -1.19 -5.48 -14.63
CA LEU A 201 -1.07 -5.11 -16.04
C LEU A 201 -0.71 -6.27 -16.99
N ALA A 202 -0.27 -7.42 -16.46
CA ALA A 202 -0.05 -8.62 -17.26
C ALA A 202 -1.36 -9.35 -17.60
N LEU A 203 -2.46 -9.01 -16.95
CA LEU A 203 -3.78 -9.53 -17.28
C LEU A 203 -4.24 -9.01 -18.66
N PRO A 204 -5.03 -9.79 -19.41
CA PRO A 204 -5.43 -9.47 -20.80
C PRO A 204 -6.53 -8.39 -20.83
N PHE A 205 -6.25 -7.20 -20.31
CA PHE A 205 -7.14 -6.07 -20.50
C PHE A 205 -7.09 -5.61 -21.95
N PRO A 206 -8.24 -5.28 -22.58
CA PRO A 206 -8.26 -4.64 -23.88
C PRO A 206 -7.47 -3.32 -23.84
N THR A 207 -6.55 -3.15 -24.77
CA THR A 207 -5.82 -1.88 -24.94
C THR A 207 -6.57 -0.99 -25.93
N GLU A 208 -6.41 0.32 -25.82
CA GLU A 208 -7.07 1.30 -26.71
C GLU A 208 -6.79 1.04 -28.20
N ASP A 209 -5.66 0.39 -28.51
CA ASP A 209 -5.19 0.12 -29.88
C ASP A 209 -5.65 -1.22 -30.47
N ARG A 210 -6.42 -2.03 -29.74
CA ARG A 210 -7.01 -3.26 -30.29
C ARG A 210 -8.51 -3.08 -30.47
N PRO A 211 -8.99 -2.93 -31.72
CA PRO A 211 -10.42 -3.02 -31.98
C PRO A 211 -10.93 -4.35 -31.46
N ALA A 212 -12.10 -4.31 -30.79
CA ALA A 212 -12.80 -5.53 -30.39
C ALA A 212 -13.01 -6.41 -31.63
N ARG A 213 -12.40 -7.58 -31.63
CA ARG A 213 -12.67 -8.63 -32.65
C ARG A 213 -14.02 -9.27 -32.37
#